data_8b73cda73deaf6b4438665d0a755185e
#
_entry.id   8b73cda73deaf6b4438665d0a755185e
#
_cell.length_a   1.000
_cell.length_b   1.000
_cell.length_c   1.000
_cell.angle_alpha   90.00
_cell.angle_beta   90.00
_cell.angle_gamma   90.00
#
_symmetry.space_group_name_H-M   'P 1'
#
loop_
_entity.id
_entity.type
_entity.pdbx_description
1 polymer ?
#
loop_
_entity_poly.entity_id
_entity_poly.type
_entity_poly.pdbx_seq_one_letter_code
_entity_poly.pdbx_strand_id
1 'polypeptide(L)'
;QLLARFPDSAYAPDARQRMVHMRNMLARNEIHVANYYFRRGAYMAALNRGKYVVEHMQQTPSVADGLAIMGQAYLLLGLDDLAEDSIAVLCENYPDHPNLTSGCEFDSVYTMDGLQRSWINQATLGLFDPPKPPQFNYRPKT
;
A
#
# COMPACT_ATOMS: atom_id res chain seq x y z
N GLN A 1 11.52 -11.57 -24.20
CA GLN A 1 11.90 -12.25 -25.46
C GLN A 1 13.20 -13.05 -25.33
N LEU A 2 14.28 -12.53 -24.69
CA LEU A 2 15.58 -13.24 -24.56
C LEU A 2 15.40 -14.57 -23.83
N LEU A 3 14.77 -14.57 -22.65
CA LEU A 3 14.56 -15.78 -21.84
C LEU A 3 13.65 -16.83 -22.52
N ALA A 4 12.73 -16.41 -23.41
CA ALA A 4 11.88 -17.33 -24.14
C ALA A 4 12.61 -17.95 -25.36
N ARG A 5 13.53 -17.23 -25.97
CA ARG A 5 14.29 -17.71 -27.15
C ARG A 5 15.58 -18.41 -26.79
N PHE A 6 16.25 -17.98 -25.72
CA PHE A 6 17.57 -18.44 -25.32
C PHE A 6 17.64 -18.66 -23.80
N PRO A 7 16.88 -19.64 -23.25
CA PRO A 7 16.79 -19.87 -21.81
C PRO A 7 18.11 -20.26 -21.16
N ASP A 8 18.98 -20.91 -21.91
CA ASP A 8 20.28 -21.44 -21.44
C ASP A 8 21.46 -20.55 -21.79
N SER A 9 21.21 -19.32 -22.26
CA SER A 9 22.27 -18.36 -22.55
C SER A 9 22.95 -17.88 -21.28
N ALA A 10 24.24 -17.55 -21.35
CA ALA A 10 25.00 -16.97 -20.24
C ALA A 10 24.39 -15.66 -19.68
N TYR A 11 23.55 -15.00 -20.45
CA TYR A 11 22.83 -13.78 -20.07
C TYR A 11 21.46 -14.03 -19.40
N ALA A 12 20.97 -15.28 -19.42
CA ALA A 12 19.66 -15.59 -18.88
C ALA A 12 19.52 -15.33 -17.37
N PRO A 13 20.53 -15.62 -16.51
CA PRO A 13 20.47 -15.29 -15.09
C PRO A 13 20.37 -13.78 -14.83
N ASP A 14 21.20 -12.98 -15.49
CA ASP A 14 21.19 -11.52 -15.37
C ASP A 14 19.86 -10.93 -15.84
N ALA A 15 19.31 -11.43 -16.95
CA ALA A 15 18.02 -11.00 -17.45
C ALA A 15 16.89 -11.29 -16.47
N ARG A 16 16.88 -12.47 -15.80
CA ARG A 16 15.89 -12.80 -14.76
C ARG A 16 15.97 -11.83 -13.58
N GLN A 17 17.18 -11.55 -13.09
CA GLN A 17 17.40 -10.64 -11.98
C GLN A 17 16.93 -9.22 -12.31
N ARG A 18 17.22 -8.73 -13.51
CA ARG A 18 16.72 -7.43 -13.99
C ARG A 18 15.19 -7.37 -14.09
N MET A 19 14.56 -8.44 -14.55
CA MET A 19 13.09 -8.53 -14.60
C MET A 19 12.46 -8.44 -13.20
N VAL A 20 13.02 -9.14 -12.21
CA VAL A 20 12.57 -9.05 -10.81
C VAL A 20 12.72 -7.62 -10.30
N HIS A 21 13.90 -7.01 -10.53
CA HIS A 21 14.17 -5.63 -10.12
C HIS A 21 13.16 -4.65 -10.74
N MET A 22 12.91 -4.74 -12.04
CA MET A 22 11.93 -3.89 -12.73
C MET A 22 10.52 -4.09 -12.20
N ARG A 23 10.11 -5.36 -11.93
CA ARG A 23 8.80 -5.66 -11.35
C ARG A 23 8.64 -5.02 -9.96
N ASN A 24 9.68 -5.10 -9.13
CA ASN A 24 9.68 -4.47 -7.80
C ASN A 24 9.60 -2.93 -7.90
N MET A 25 10.28 -2.33 -8.88
CA MET A 25 10.18 -0.89 -9.13
C MET A 25 8.76 -0.47 -9.57
N LEU A 26 8.14 -1.23 -10.47
CA LEU A 26 6.77 -0.97 -10.92
C LEU A 26 5.79 -1.09 -9.76
N ALA A 27 5.87 -2.15 -8.95
CA ALA A 27 5.02 -2.31 -7.78
C ALA A 27 5.16 -1.14 -6.80
N ARG A 28 6.39 -0.72 -6.51
CA ARG A 28 6.65 0.44 -5.65
C ARG A 28 6.07 1.73 -6.23
N ASN A 29 6.11 1.90 -7.54
CA ASN A 29 5.51 3.06 -8.19
C ASN A 29 3.98 3.08 -8.00
N GLU A 30 3.30 1.93 -8.09
CA GLU A 30 1.86 1.84 -7.81
C GLU A 30 1.53 2.24 -6.36
N ILE A 31 2.34 1.80 -5.39
CA ILE A 31 2.22 2.23 -3.98
C ILE A 31 2.40 3.75 -3.85
N HIS A 32 3.39 4.32 -4.54
CA HIS A 32 3.60 5.77 -4.54
C HIS A 32 2.40 6.53 -5.12
N VAL A 33 1.82 6.04 -6.19
CA VAL A 33 0.60 6.60 -6.80
C VAL A 33 -0.60 6.48 -5.86
N ALA A 34 -0.76 5.35 -5.15
CA ALA A 34 -1.81 5.18 -4.14
C ALA A 34 -1.66 6.21 -3.01
N ASN A 35 -0.45 6.42 -2.49
CA ASN A 35 -0.16 7.46 -1.50
C ASN A 35 -0.51 8.87 -1.99
N TYR A 36 -0.30 9.16 -3.28
CA TYR A 36 -0.74 10.41 -3.86
C TYR A 36 -2.27 10.55 -3.84
N TYR A 37 -3.01 9.49 -4.17
CA TYR A 37 -4.47 9.50 -4.13
C TYR A 37 -5.02 9.66 -2.71
N PHE A 38 -4.40 9.05 -1.69
CA PHE A 38 -4.76 9.29 -0.29
C PHE A 38 -4.66 10.77 0.08
N ARG A 39 -3.56 11.45 -0.30
CA ARG A 39 -3.39 12.90 -0.08
C ARG A 39 -4.46 13.75 -0.75
N ARG A 40 -5.08 13.24 -1.81
CA ARG A 40 -6.16 13.91 -2.55
C ARG A 40 -7.55 13.52 -2.08
N GLY A 41 -7.68 12.62 -1.09
CA GLY A 41 -8.97 12.10 -0.64
C GLY A 41 -9.65 11.17 -1.64
N ALA A 42 -8.94 10.72 -2.68
CA ALA A 42 -9.46 9.84 -3.72
C ALA A 42 -9.29 8.35 -3.32
N TYR A 43 -10.00 7.93 -2.26
CA TYR A 43 -9.81 6.62 -1.62
C TYR A 43 -10.08 5.44 -2.55
N MET A 44 -11.11 5.52 -3.42
CA MET A 44 -11.37 4.50 -4.44
C MET A 44 -10.22 4.35 -5.43
N ALA A 45 -9.58 5.46 -5.81
CA ALA A 45 -8.42 5.41 -6.70
C ALA A 45 -7.20 4.79 -6.01
N ALA A 46 -6.97 5.10 -4.72
CA ALA A 46 -5.93 4.49 -3.91
C ALA A 46 -6.18 2.98 -3.75
N LEU A 47 -7.41 2.57 -3.43
CA LEU A 47 -7.85 1.18 -3.34
C LEU A 47 -7.53 0.39 -4.61
N ASN A 48 -7.89 0.92 -5.78
CA ASN A 48 -7.64 0.27 -7.06
C ASN A 48 -6.14 0.05 -7.33
N ARG A 49 -5.27 0.97 -6.87
CA ARG A 49 -3.81 0.79 -6.98
C ARG A 49 -3.29 -0.29 -6.05
N GLY A 50 -3.73 -0.30 -4.78
CA GLY A 50 -3.40 -1.37 -3.83
C GLY A 50 -3.83 -2.73 -4.34
N LYS A 51 -5.09 -2.84 -4.78
CA LYS A 51 -5.66 -4.06 -5.36
C LYS A 51 -4.86 -4.54 -6.58
N TYR A 52 -4.47 -3.64 -7.48
CA TYR A 52 -3.64 -3.98 -8.64
C TYR A 52 -2.31 -4.63 -8.24
N VAL A 53 -1.65 -4.10 -7.21
CA VAL A 53 -0.39 -4.68 -6.70
C VAL A 53 -0.62 -6.08 -6.13
N VAL A 54 -1.67 -6.27 -5.32
CA VAL A 54 -1.99 -7.56 -4.69
C VAL A 54 -2.36 -8.61 -5.73
N GLU A 55 -3.12 -8.25 -6.77
CA GLU A 55 -3.57 -9.20 -7.79
C GLU A 55 -2.51 -9.54 -8.84
N HIS A 56 -1.72 -8.56 -9.27
CA HIS A 56 -0.85 -8.70 -10.44
C HIS A 56 0.65 -8.74 -10.11
N MET A 57 1.04 -8.36 -8.88
CA MET A 57 2.44 -8.24 -8.48
C MET A 57 2.77 -9.03 -7.21
N GLN A 58 2.15 -10.20 -7.03
CA GLN A 58 2.20 -11.04 -5.83
C GLN A 58 3.61 -11.42 -5.36
N GLN A 59 4.60 -11.47 -6.26
CA GLN A 59 5.98 -11.83 -5.93
C GLN A 59 6.85 -10.63 -5.56
N THR A 60 6.24 -9.48 -5.25
CA THR A 60 6.98 -8.28 -4.89
C THR A 60 6.82 -7.95 -3.41
N PRO A 61 7.82 -7.31 -2.77
CA PRO A 61 7.71 -6.86 -1.38
C PRO A 61 6.59 -5.84 -1.15
N SER A 62 6.13 -5.17 -2.22
CA SER A 62 5.08 -4.14 -2.14
C SER A 62 3.68 -4.70 -1.93
N VAL A 63 3.50 -6.03 -1.92
CA VAL A 63 2.18 -6.65 -1.64
C VAL A 63 1.71 -6.30 -0.24
N ALA A 64 2.60 -6.27 0.74
CA ALA A 64 2.27 -5.88 2.12
C ALA A 64 1.71 -4.46 2.18
N ASP A 65 2.37 -3.50 1.52
CA ASP A 65 1.86 -2.13 1.39
C ASP A 65 0.52 -2.09 0.61
N GLY A 66 0.37 -2.93 -0.41
CA GLY A 66 -0.87 -3.06 -1.16
C GLY A 66 -2.05 -3.47 -0.29
N LEU A 67 -1.88 -4.48 0.57
CA LEU A 67 -2.89 -4.93 1.53
C LEU A 67 -3.20 -3.84 2.58
N ALA A 68 -2.18 -3.17 3.10
CA ALA A 68 -2.36 -2.06 4.03
C ALA A 68 -3.14 -0.89 3.41
N ILE A 69 -2.86 -0.56 2.13
CA ILE A 69 -3.61 0.44 1.36
C ILE A 69 -5.07 0.02 1.20
N MET A 70 -5.33 -1.26 0.89
CA MET A 70 -6.70 -1.78 0.78
C MET A 70 -7.45 -1.66 2.10
N GLY A 71 -6.87 -2.13 3.20
CA GLY A 71 -7.45 -2.03 4.54
C GLY A 71 -7.79 -0.58 4.90
N GLN A 72 -6.82 0.33 4.76
CA GLN A 72 -7.01 1.76 5.04
C GLN A 72 -8.08 2.39 4.13
N ALA A 73 -8.09 2.07 2.85
CA ALA A 73 -9.06 2.63 1.92
C ALA A 73 -10.48 2.12 2.20
N TYR A 74 -10.63 0.84 2.55
CA TYR A 74 -11.92 0.27 2.94
C TYR A 74 -12.46 0.91 4.22
N LEU A 75 -11.63 1.12 5.25
CA LEU A 75 -12.03 1.83 6.47
C LEU A 75 -12.52 3.25 6.15
N LEU A 76 -11.81 3.99 5.29
CA LEU A 76 -12.20 5.35 4.88
C LEU A 76 -13.45 5.40 4.00
N LEU A 77 -13.82 4.29 3.37
CA LEU A 77 -15.04 4.14 2.58
C LEU A 77 -16.22 3.59 3.40
N GLY A 78 -16.00 3.23 4.68
CA GLY A 78 -17.02 2.63 5.55
C GLY A 78 -17.36 1.18 5.17
N LEU A 79 -16.41 0.45 4.61
CA LEU A 79 -16.53 -0.96 4.19
C LEU A 79 -15.75 -1.84 5.18
N ASP A 80 -16.23 -1.90 6.42
CA ASP A 80 -15.48 -2.49 7.54
C ASP A 80 -15.20 -3.98 7.35
N ASP A 81 -16.16 -4.77 6.84
CA ASP A 81 -15.98 -6.20 6.58
C ASP A 81 -14.79 -6.46 5.62
N LEU A 82 -14.69 -5.68 4.53
CA LEU A 82 -13.59 -5.81 3.55
C LEU A 82 -12.26 -5.29 4.09
N ALA A 83 -12.32 -4.32 5.01
CA ALA A 83 -11.14 -3.84 5.71
C ALA A 83 -10.58 -4.93 6.63
N GLU A 84 -11.44 -5.57 7.44
CA GLU A 84 -11.05 -6.66 8.33
C GLU A 84 -10.42 -7.82 7.56
N ASP A 85 -11.03 -8.25 6.44
CA ASP A 85 -10.47 -9.29 5.58
C ASP A 85 -9.06 -8.93 5.06
N SER A 86 -8.90 -7.70 4.57
CA SER A 86 -7.60 -7.23 4.05
C SER A 86 -6.53 -7.14 5.14
N ILE A 87 -6.90 -6.70 6.34
CA ILE A 87 -6.02 -6.57 7.51
C ILE A 87 -5.67 -7.97 8.05
N ALA A 88 -6.62 -8.92 8.09
CA ALA A 88 -6.35 -10.28 8.51
C ALA A 88 -5.31 -10.95 7.61
N VAL A 89 -5.45 -10.82 6.28
CA VAL A 89 -4.46 -11.32 5.32
C VAL A 89 -3.11 -10.65 5.49
N LEU A 90 -3.08 -9.34 5.77
CA LEU A 90 -1.85 -8.60 6.05
C LEU A 90 -1.16 -9.13 7.30
N CYS A 91 -1.91 -9.33 8.39
CA CYS A 91 -1.39 -9.83 9.65
C CYS A 91 -0.83 -11.26 9.54
N GLU A 92 -1.56 -12.15 8.85
CA GLU A 92 -1.15 -13.54 8.67
C GLU A 92 0.15 -13.68 7.88
N ASN A 93 0.31 -12.87 6.81
CA ASN A 93 1.46 -12.98 5.91
C ASN A 93 2.61 -12.02 6.23
N TYR A 94 2.33 -10.89 6.85
CA TYR A 94 3.30 -9.81 7.11
C TYR A 94 3.12 -9.21 8.52
N PRO A 95 3.30 -10.01 9.60
CA PRO A 95 3.06 -9.56 10.98
C PRO A 95 3.97 -8.39 11.41
N ASP A 96 5.14 -8.24 10.77
CA ASP A 96 6.11 -7.15 11.04
C ASP A 96 5.79 -5.85 10.27
N HIS A 97 4.62 -5.75 9.64
CA HIS A 97 4.28 -4.55 8.89
C HIS A 97 4.09 -3.35 9.84
N PRO A 98 4.66 -2.16 9.52
CA PRO A 98 4.66 -0.99 10.43
C PRO A 98 3.27 -0.44 10.78
N ASN A 99 2.26 -0.75 9.96
CA ASN A 99 0.86 -0.38 10.26
C ASN A 99 0.11 -1.43 11.08
N LEU A 100 0.79 -2.48 11.56
CA LEU A 100 0.24 -3.46 12.48
C LEU A 100 0.87 -3.31 13.85
N THR A 101 0.04 -3.35 14.90
CA THR A 101 0.51 -3.52 16.26
C THR A 101 0.78 -5.00 16.57
N SER A 102 1.44 -5.29 17.69
CA SER A 102 1.73 -6.67 18.12
C SER A 102 0.50 -7.55 18.36
N GLY A 103 -0.71 -6.98 18.32
CA GLY A 103 -1.99 -7.67 18.45
C GLY A 103 -2.77 -7.79 17.14
N CYS A 104 -2.15 -7.57 15.99
CA CYS A 104 -2.82 -7.49 14.67
C CYS A 104 -3.87 -6.36 14.56
N GLU A 105 -3.83 -5.40 15.46
CA GLU A 105 -4.64 -4.19 15.30
C GLU A 105 -4.00 -3.29 14.25
N PHE A 106 -4.81 -2.85 13.31
CA PHE A 106 -4.35 -1.96 12.25
C PHE A 106 -4.28 -0.52 12.76
N ASP A 107 -3.07 0.07 12.75
CA ASP A 107 -2.89 1.48 13.07
C ASP A 107 -3.34 2.33 11.87
N SER A 108 -4.62 2.68 11.90
CA SER A 108 -5.24 3.56 10.91
C SER A 108 -4.87 5.01 11.24
N VAL A 109 -3.81 5.50 10.65
CA VAL A 109 -3.36 6.90 10.77
C VAL A 109 -4.42 7.88 10.26
N TYR A 110 -5.41 7.39 9.51
CA TYR A 110 -6.46 8.19 8.88
C TYR A 110 -7.83 7.58 9.16
N THR A 111 -8.42 7.90 10.32
CA THR A 111 -9.82 7.56 10.59
C THR A 111 -10.75 8.64 10.04
N MET A 112 -12.01 8.28 9.77
CA MET A 112 -13.07 9.24 9.38
C MET A 112 -13.22 10.37 10.40
N ASP A 113 -12.95 10.11 11.67
CA ASP A 113 -12.97 11.12 12.73
C ASP A 113 -11.86 12.16 12.55
N GLY A 114 -10.71 11.77 12.05
CA GLY A 114 -9.63 12.69 11.69
C GLY A 114 -10.00 13.61 10.53
N LEU A 115 -10.80 13.14 9.59
CA LEU A 115 -11.31 13.94 8.47
C LEU A 115 -12.41 14.91 8.90
N GLN A 116 -13.28 14.51 9.84
CA GLN A 116 -14.34 15.39 10.37
C GLN A 116 -13.78 16.56 11.20
N ARG A 117 -12.60 16.42 11.79
CA ARG A 117 -11.91 17.52 12.47
C ARG A 117 -11.35 18.59 11.52
N SER A 118 -11.34 18.32 10.25
CA SER A 118 -10.84 19.27 9.22
C SER A 118 -11.66 20.57 9.13
N TRP A 119 -12.94 20.60 9.53
CA TRP A 119 -13.72 21.84 9.57
C TRP A 119 -13.20 22.83 10.64
N ILE A 120 -12.64 22.31 11.74
CA ILE A 120 -12.01 23.12 12.79
C ILE A 120 -10.77 23.82 12.23
N ASN A 121 -10.04 23.15 11.36
CA ASN A 121 -8.87 23.71 10.67
C ASN A 121 -9.25 24.85 9.71
N GLN A 122 -10.39 24.74 9.03
CA GLN A 122 -10.93 25.84 8.21
C GLN A 122 -11.39 27.03 9.07
N ALA A 123 -12.00 26.75 10.23
CA ALA A 123 -12.46 27.80 11.15
C ALA A 123 -11.32 28.53 11.88
N THR A 124 -10.16 27.88 12.04
CA THR A 124 -9.00 28.41 12.76
C THR A 124 -7.87 28.88 11.84
N LEU A 125 -8.16 29.12 10.54
CA LEU A 125 -7.20 29.62 9.55
C LEU A 125 -5.88 28.83 9.47
N GLY A 126 -5.95 27.51 9.64
CA GLY A 126 -4.77 26.64 9.53
C GLY A 126 -3.87 26.61 10.77
N LEU A 127 -4.35 27.08 11.93
CA LEU A 127 -3.59 27.05 13.18
C LEU A 127 -3.31 25.60 13.66
N PHE A 128 -4.08 24.62 13.15
CA PHE A 128 -3.89 23.21 13.41
C PHE A 128 -3.60 22.50 12.10
N ASP A 129 -2.39 21.97 11.95
CA ASP A 129 -2.03 21.17 10.79
C ASP A 129 -2.99 19.97 10.63
N PRO A 130 -3.54 19.74 9.41
CA PRO A 130 -4.31 18.54 9.16
C PRO A 130 -3.43 17.32 9.41
N PRO A 131 -3.98 16.22 9.94
CA PRO A 131 -3.23 15.00 10.13
C PRO A 131 -2.59 14.59 8.80
N LYS A 132 -1.29 14.26 8.82
CA LYS A 132 -0.57 13.84 7.62
C LYS A 132 -1.23 12.59 7.04
N PRO A 133 -1.45 12.54 5.72
CA PRO A 133 -2.01 11.34 5.10
C PRO A 133 -1.09 10.14 5.33
N PRO A 134 -1.64 8.92 5.44
CA PRO A 134 -0.85 7.71 5.59
C PRO A 134 0.13 7.57 4.42
N GLN A 135 1.34 7.13 4.72
CA GLN A 135 2.36 6.84 3.71
C GLN A 135 2.83 5.40 3.88
N PHE A 136 2.57 4.60 2.87
CA PHE A 136 2.98 3.21 2.82
C PHE A 136 4.33 3.11 2.10
N ASN A 137 5.34 2.53 2.74
CA ASN A 137 6.67 2.32 2.18
C ASN A 137 7.40 1.25 3.00
N TYR A 138 6.78 0.09 3.12
CA TYR A 138 7.38 -1.03 3.84
C TYR A 138 8.61 -1.58 3.11
N ARG A 139 9.70 -1.76 3.86
CA ARG A 139 10.89 -2.45 3.39
C ARG A 139 11.15 -3.62 4.34
N PRO A 140 10.91 -4.87 3.90
CA PRO A 140 11.26 -6.02 4.73
C PRO A 140 12.75 -5.96 5.05
N LYS A 141 13.08 -6.25 6.31
CA LYS A 141 14.47 -6.41 6.74
C LYS A 141 15.00 -7.67 6.06
N THR A 142 15.98 -7.51 5.19
CA THR A 142 16.74 -8.62 4.55
C THR A 142 17.65 -9.27 5.56
#